data_dfe719dd7a2c6ca6fd261b941abe4d8c
#
_entry.id   dfe719dd7a2c6ca6fd261b941abe4d8c
#
_cell.length_a   1.000
_cell.length_b   1.000
_cell.length_c   1.000
_cell.angle_alpha   90.00
_cell.angle_beta   90.00
_cell.angle_gamma   90.00
#
_symmetry.space_group_name_H-M   'P 1'
#
loop_
_entity.id
_entity.type
_entity.pdbx_description
1 polymer ?
#
loop_
_entity_poly.entity_id
_entity_poly.type
_entity_poly.pdbx_seq_one_letter_code
_entity_poly.pdbx_strand_id
1 'polypeptide(L)'
;MEKAFAKFGKQGGVRFHRGDAERLPFADNSFDHLWSSGSIEYWPNPVDALEEFRRVTKPGGRVLVVGPDYPNSVVMQKLADAIMLFYDEAEADQMFEAAGYTEFEHHIQQSSPGSPKAITTVATVPEAGDERDATGESVEQKAAAPGDAAAD
;
A
#
# COMPACT_ATOMS: atom_id res chain seq x y z
N MET A 1 21.68 6.62 -5.54
CA MET A 1 21.88 5.44 -6.40
C MET A 1 23.34 5.00 -6.49
N GLU A 2 24.31 5.86 -6.77
CA GLU A 2 25.74 5.47 -6.94
C GLU A 2 26.31 4.68 -5.75
N LYS A 3 26.08 5.13 -4.52
CA LYS A 3 26.56 4.43 -3.31
C LYS A 3 25.94 3.03 -3.14
N ALA A 4 24.64 2.88 -3.44
CA ALA A 4 23.96 1.59 -3.38
C ALA A 4 24.48 0.65 -4.47
N PHE A 5 24.64 1.16 -5.69
CA PHE A 5 25.22 0.40 -6.79
C PHE A 5 26.66 -0.04 -6.53
N ALA A 6 27.49 0.85 -5.97
CA ALA A 6 28.87 0.54 -5.61
C ALA A 6 28.96 -0.56 -4.54
N LYS A 7 27.98 -0.60 -3.60
CA LYS A 7 27.97 -1.59 -2.52
C LYS A 7 27.37 -2.93 -2.93
N PHE A 8 26.31 -2.92 -3.73
CA PHE A 8 25.50 -4.11 -4.02
C PHE A 8 25.44 -4.49 -5.52
N GLY A 9 25.85 -3.61 -6.42
CA GLY A 9 25.72 -3.83 -7.86
C GLY A 9 26.54 -5.00 -8.42
N LYS A 10 27.52 -5.48 -7.66
CA LYS A 10 28.31 -6.68 -8.01
C LYS A 10 27.75 -7.97 -7.42
N GLN A 11 26.76 -7.87 -6.52
CA GLN A 11 26.07 -9.03 -5.97
C GLN A 11 24.92 -9.38 -6.92
N GLY A 12 24.90 -10.57 -7.46
CA GLY A 12 23.81 -11.04 -8.32
C GLY A 12 22.47 -10.98 -7.60
N GLY A 13 21.36 -10.79 -8.35
CA GLY A 13 20.01 -10.83 -7.83
C GLY A 13 19.43 -9.47 -7.38
N VAL A 14 20.21 -8.36 -7.41
CA VAL A 14 19.73 -7.02 -7.08
C VAL A 14 19.72 -6.14 -8.33
N ARG A 15 18.60 -5.46 -8.57
CA ARG A 15 18.48 -4.45 -9.63
C ARG A 15 18.09 -3.12 -9.01
N PHE A 16 18.67 -2.04 -9.53
CA PHE A 16 18.38 -0.68 -9.06
C PHE A 16 17.63 0.08 -10.15
N HIS A 17 16.46 0.59 -9.77
CA HIS A 17 15.65 1.44 -10.63
C HIS A 17 15.48 2.82 -9.98
N ARG A 18 15.42 3.84 -10.79
CA ARG A 18 14.96 5.17 -10.38
C ARG A 18 13.55 5.34 -10.92
N GLY A 19 12.61 5.67 -10.05
CA GLY A 19 11.21 5.82 -10.43
C GLY A 19 10.48 6.71 -9.44
N ASP A 20 9.25 6.99 -9.78
CA ASP A 20 8.26 7.63 -8.94
C ASP A 20 7.41 6.53 -8.31
N ALA A 21 7.09 6.63 -7.01
CA ALA A 21 6.27 5.66 -6.32
C ALA A 21 4.82 5.65 -6.84
N GLU A 22 4.34 6.81 -7.30
CA GLU A 22 2.99 6.99 -7.87
C GLU A 22 2.90 6.50 -9.33
N ARG A 23 4.04 6.15 -9.94
CA ARG A 23 4.11 5.63 -11.32
C ARG A 23 5.33 4.74 -11.49
N LEU A 24 5.22 3.49 -11.08
CA LEU A 24 6.31 2.54 -11.15
C LEU A 24 6.51 2.00 -12.58
N PRO A 25 7.75 1.91 -13.08
CA PRO A 25 8.07 1.45 -14.44
C PRO A 25 8.06 -0.08 -14.56
N PHE A 26 7.03 -0.72 -14.00
CA PHE A 26 6.88 -2.18 -14.00
C PHE A 26 5.48 -2.55 -14.50
N ALA A 27 5.37 -3.72 -15.14
CA ALA A 27 4.09 -4.28 -15.53
C ALA A 27 3.28 -4.72 -14.31
N ASP A 28 1.98 -4.91 -14.48
CA ASP A 28 1.09 -5.45 -13.47
C ASP A 28 1.59 -6.82 -13.00
N ASN A 29 1.36 -7.15 -11.74
CA ASN A 29 1.68 -8.45 -11.16
C ASN A 29 3.15 -8.90 -11.33
N SER A 30 4.09 -7.95 -11.32
CA SER A 30 5.52 -8.21 -11.54
C SER A 30 6.24 -8.76 -10.32
N PHE A 31 5.72 -8.51 -9.12
CA PHE A 31 6.39 -8.84 -7.85
C PHE A 31 5.53 -9.74 -6.98
N ASP A 32 6.16 -10.66 -6.26
CA ASP A 32 5.47 -11.51 -5.27
C ASP A 32 5.11 -10.71 -4.02
N HIS A 33 5.99 -9.81 -3.59
CA HIS A 33 5.82 -8.93 -2.43
C HIS A 33 6.50 -7.59 -2.68
N LEU A 34 6.04 -6.55 -1.97
CA LEU A 34 6.61 -5.21 -2.00
C LEU A 34 6.88 -4.71 -0.58
N TRP A 35 7.98 -4.02 -0.41
CA TRP A 35 8.32 -3.37 0.85
C TRP A 35 8.79 -1.94 0.61
N SER A 36 8.18 -1.00 1.32
CA SER A 36 8.56 0.40 1.37
C SER A 36 8.82 0.83 2.80
N SER A 37 9.90 1.56 3.04
CA SER A 37 10.25 2.04 4.37
C SER A 37 10.92 3.40 4.32
N GLY A 38 10.43 4.35 5.13
CA GLY A 38 10.99 5.70 5.23
C GLY A 38 10.87 6.48 3.93
N SER A 39 9.74 6.39 3.25
CA SER A 39 9.49 7.07 1.99
C SER A 39 8.08 7.62 1.85
N ILE A 40 7.08 7.04 2.53
CA ILE A 40 5.67 7.49 2.45
C ILE A 40 5.51 8.95 2.88
N GLU A 41 6.30 9.40 3.81
CA GLU A 41 6.33 10.79 4.29
C GLU A 41 6.70 11.82 3.23
N TYR A 42 7.20 11.38 2.09
CA TYR A 42 7.60 12.24 0.96
C TYR A 42 6.71 12.09 -0.27
N TRP A 43 5.68 11.26 -0.23
CA TRP A 43 4.80 11.07 -1.39
C TRP A 43 3.74 12.17 -1.44
N PRO A 44 3.61 12.91 -2.56
CA PRO A 44 2.56 13.91 -2.73
C PRO A 44 1.15 13.31 -2.64
N ASN A 45 0.95 12.12 -3.21
CA ASN A 45 -0.32 11.40 -3.22
C ASN A 45 -0.11 9.95 -2.75
N PRO A 46 -0.14 9.69 -1.43
CA PRO A 46 0.14 8.36 -0.91
C PRO A 46 -0.85 7.29 -1.38
N VAL A 47 -2.10 7.64 -1.65
CA VAL A 47 -3.10 6.72 -2.21
C VAL A 47 -2.68 6.24 -3.60
N ASP A 48 -2.24 7.15 -4.49
CA ASP A 48 -1.79 6.79 -5.85
C ASP A 48 -0.57 5.85 -5.80
N ALA A 49 0.34 6.08 -4.84
CA ALA A 49 1.49 5.19 -4.64
C ALA A 49 1.06 3.80 -4.13
N LEU A 50 0.08 3.72 -3.24
CA LEU A 50 -0.46 2.46 -2.75
C LEU A 50 -1.23 1.70 -3.84
N GLU A 51 -1.95 2.39 -4.72
CA GLU A 51 -2.58 1.79 -5.91
C GLU A 51 -1.54 1.20 -6.86
N GLU A 52 -0.43 1.94 -7.11
CA GLU A 52 0.68 1.43 -7.91
C GLU A 52 1.35 0.20 -7.26
N PHE A 53 1.50 0.18 -5.94
CA PHE A 53 2.02 -0.97 -5.21
C PHE A 53 1.09 -2.18 -5.36
N ARG A 54 -0.23 -1.97 -5.28
CA ARG A 54 -1.23 -3.00 -5.55
C ARG A 54 -1.14 -3.51 -6.98
N ARG A 55 -1.04 -2.62 -7.96
CA ARG A 55 -0.96 -2.96 -9.38
C ARG A 55 0.25 -3.84 -9.71
N VAL A 56 1.43 -3.48 -9.21
CA VAL A 56 2.67 -4.20 -9.55
C VAL A 56 2.90 -5.47 -8.72
N THR A 57 2.17 -5.64 -7.62
CA THR A 57 2.26 -6.83 -6.77
C THR A 57 1.20 -7.83 -7.20
N LYS A 58 1.54 -9.11 -7.23
CA LYS A 58 0.62 -10.20 -7.60
C LYS A 58 -0.53 -10.30 -6.60
N PRO A 59 -1.74 -10.72 -7.05
CA PRO A 59 -2.82 -11.11 -6.14
C PRO A 59 -2.34 -12.10 -5.08
N GLY A 60 -2.80 -11.95 -3.83
CA GLY A 60 -2.32 -12.72 -2.67
C GLY A 60 -0.93 -12.31 -2.17
N GLY A 61 -0.22 -11.44 -2.89
CA GLY A 61 1.07 -10.88 -2.47
C GLY A 61 0.90 -9.88 -1.32
N ARG A 62 1.98 -9.65 -0.57
CA ARG A 62 1.98 -8.70 0.54
C ARG A 62 2.67 -7.40 0.20
N VAL A 63 2.05 -6.30 0.61
CA VAL A 63 2.62 -4.95 0.58
C VAL A 63 2.86 -4.49 2.00
N LEU A 64 4.11 -4.13 2.30
CA LEU A 64 4.56 -3.67 3.60
C LEU A 64 5.00 -2.22 3.51
N VAL A 65 4.37 -1.33 4.26
CA VAL A 65 4.73 0.09 4.30
C VAL A 65 5.08 0.50 5.72
N VAL A 66 6.26 1.06 5.89
CA VAL A 66 6.76 1.57 7.17
C VAL A 66 6.94 3.07 7.08
N GLY A 67 6.25 3.81 7.92
CA GLY A 67 6.35 5.25 8.02
C GLY A 67 6.38 5.74 9.45
N PRO A 68 6.59 7.04 9.66
CA PRO A 68 6.58 7.64 10.98
C PRO A 68 5.14 7.74 11.51
N ASP A 69 4.94 7.30 12.75
CA ASP A 69 3.71 7.54 13.52
C ASP A 69 3.65 9.00 14.00
N TYR A 70 2.45 9.49 14.22
CA TYR A 70 2.21 10.87 14.64
C TYR A 70 2.90 11.18 15.98
N PRO A 71 3.66 12.28 16.09
CA PRO A 71 4.36 12.59 17.33
C PRO A 71 3.38 13.01 18.44
N ASN A 72 3.60 12.53 19.66
CA ASN A 72 2.74 12.82 20.82
C ASN A 72 2.85 14.28 21.35
N SER A 73 3.78 15.09 20.82
CA SER A 73 4.02 16.46 21.27
C SER A 73 3.34 17.45 20.32
N VAL A 74 2.49 18.34 20.85
CA VAL A 74 1.77 19.37 20.08
C VAL A 74 2.73 20.30 19.31
N VAL A 75 3.92 20.56 19.84
CA VAL A 75 4.93 21.39 19.14
C VAL A 75 5.54 20.62 17.97
N MET A 76 5.82 19.32 18.17
CA MET A 76 6.33 18.46 17.11
C MET A 76 5.27 18.17 16.05
N GLN A 77 4.00 18.06 16.43
CA GLN A 77 2.86 17.93 15.49
C GLN A 77 2.82 19.11 14.52
N LYS A 78 2.83 20.34 15.01
CA LYS A 78 2.81 21.55 14.16
C LYS A 78 4.01 21.66 13.23
N LEU A 79 5.17 21.16 13.66
CA LEU A 79 6.37 21.14 12.82
C LEU A 79 6.29 20.02 11.79
N ALA A 80 5.75 18.87 12.18
CA ALA A 80 5.53 17.71 11.33
C ALA A 80 4.57 18.02 10.19
N ASP A 81 3.41 18.58 10.48
CA ASP A 81 2.38 18.99 9.51
C ASP A 81 2.91 19.94 8.43
N ALA A 82 3.99 20.65 8.71
CA ALA A 82 4.58 21.62 7.78
C ALA A 82 5.65 21.02 6.84
N ILE A 83 6.18 19.84 7.14
CA ILE A 83 7.40 19.33 6.48
C ILE A 83 7.26 17.89 5.97
N MET A 84 6.49 17.04 6.64
CA MET A 84 6.42 15.60 6.35
C MET A 84 5.00 15.08 6.58
N LEU A 85 4.61 14.08 5.82
CA LEU A 85 3.37 13.35 6.08
C LEU A 85 3.60 12.41 7.28
N PHE A 86 2.91 12.69 8.37
CA PHE A 86 2.72 11.75 9.48
C PHE A 86 1.29 11.25 9.42
N TYR A 87 1.04 10.04 9.86
CA TYR A 87 -0.30 9.47 9.86
C TYR A 87 -0.46 8.54 11.06
N ASP A 88 -1.67 8.51 11.58
CA ASP A 88 -2.09 7.56 12.60
C ASP A 88 -2.74 6.32 11.97
N GLU A 89 -3.19 5.38 12.82
CA GLU A 89 -3.84 4.16 12.34
C GLU A 89 -5.12 4.46 11.53
N ALA A 90 -5.92 5.46 11.96
CA ALA A 90 -7.17 5.79 11.28
C ALA A 90 -6.93 6.42 9.88
N GLU A 91 -5.89 7.23 9.77
CA GLU A 91 -5.48 7.80 8.47
C GLU A 91 -4.86 6.72 7.57
N ALA A 92 -4.11 5.78 8.16
CA ALA A 92 -3.60 4.61 7.43
C ALA A 92 -4.75 3.74 6.89
N ASP A 93 -5.78 3.45 7.72
CA ASP A 93 -6.99 2.74 7.29
C ASP A 93 -7.59 3.40 6.04
N GLN A 94 -7.85 4.71 6.11
CA GLN A 94 -8.45 5.46 5.00
C GLN A 94 -7.61 5.39 3.71
N MET A 95 -6.28 5.51 3.82
CA MET A 95 -5.39 5.45 2.66
C MET A 95 -5.39 4.06 2.02
N PHE A 96 -5.31 2.99 2.82
CA PHE A 96 -5.29 1.63 2.30
C PHE A 96 -6.64 1.21 1.74
N GLU A 97 -7.75 1.57 2.39
CA GLU A 97 -9.10 1.34 1.86
C GLU A 97 -9.32 2.10 0.55
N ALA A 98 -8.94 3.39 0.48
CA ALA A 98 -9.03 4.18 -0.74
C ALA A 98 -8.22 3.60 -1.90
N ALA A 99 -7.04 3.00 -1.61
CA ALA A 99 -6.21 2.32 -2.60
C ALA A 99 -6.72 0.91 -2.96
N GLY A 100 -7.86 0.47 -2.38
CA GLY A 100 -8.53 -0.78 -2.71
C GLY A 100 -7.96 -2.02 -2.02
N TYR A 101 -7.32 -1.86 -0.86
CA TYR A 101 -6.97 -2.98 0.00
C TYR A 101 -8.14 -3.27 0.94
N THR A 102 -8.46 -4.54 1.14
CA THR A 102 -9.55 -5.01 2.01
C THR A 102 -9.05 -5.74 3.24
N GLU A 103 -7.80 -6.21 3.21
CA GLU A 103 -7.14 -6.92 4.30
C GLU A 103 -5.80 -6.27 4.62
N PHE A 104 -5.70 -5.64 5.78
CA PHE A 104 -4.46 -5.06 6.29
C PHE A 104 -4.46 -4.99 7.82
N GLU A 105 -3.27 -4.91 8.39
CA GLU A 105 -3.04 -4.78 9.82
C GLU A 105 -1.92 -3.77 10.11
N HIS A 106 -2.02 -3.07 11.23
CA HIS A 106 -1.04 -2.09 11.66
C HIS A 106 -0.24 -2.60 12.86
N HIS A 107 1.06 -2.31 12.85
CA HIS A 107 1.96 -2.60 13.97
C HIS A 107 2.70 -1.33 14.35
N ILE A 108 2.44 -0.81 15.55
CA ILE A 108 3.17 0.35 16.08
C ILE A 108 4.41 -0.14 16.82
N GLN A 109 5.56 0.35 16.41
CA GLN A 109 6.85 0.00 17.00
C GLN A 109 7.58 1.23 17.51
N GLN A 110 8.24 1.07 18.63
CA GLN A 110 9.13 2.06 19.22
C GLN A 110 10.46 1.41 19.59
N SER A 111 11.56 1.88 19.01
CA SER A 111 12.88 1.25 19.17
C SER A 111 13.43 1.40 20.60
N SER A 112 13.07 2.50 21.30
CA SER A 112 13.48 2.75 22.69
C SER A 112 12.55 3.80 23.33
N PRO A 113 12.48 3.87 24.66
CA PRO A 113 11.73 4.92 25.33
C PRO A 113 12.19 6.31 24.87
N GLY A 114 11.24 7.13 24.35
CA GLY A 114 11.52 8.48 23.84
C GLY A 114 11.97 8.57 22.38
N SER A 115 12.20 7.44 21.67
CA SER A 115 12.38 7.46 20.22
C SER A 115 11.05 7.71 19.50
N PRO A 116 11.07 8.25 18.26
CA PRO A 116 9.89 8.30 17.43
C PRO A 116 9.32 6.89 17.22
N LYS A 117 8.02 6.79 17.21
CA LYS A 117 7.33 5.56 16.84
C LYS A 117 7.28 5.43 15.32
N ALA A 118 7.14 4.21 14.86
CA ALA A 118 6.87 3.89 13.46
C ALA A 118 5.59 3.06 13.38
N ILE A 119 4.77 3.35 12.40
CA ILE A 119 3.65 2.52 12.01
C ILE A 119 4.08 1.65 10.84
N THR A 120 3.84 0.37 10.95
CA THR A 120 4.05 -0.61 9.89
C THR A 120 2.69 -1.17 9.49
N THR A 121 2.27 -0.93 8.27
CA THR A 121 1.06 -1.53 7.71
C THR A 121 1.46 -2.69 6.81
N VAL A 122 0.83 -3.83 7.05
CA VAL A 122 0.95 -5.03 6.20
C VAL A 122 -0.39 -5.27 5.54
N ALA A 123 -0.43 -5.18 4.24
CA ALA A 123 -1.64 -5.39 3.45
C ALA A 123 -1.48 -6.59 2.50
N THR A 124 -2.57 -7.30 2.25
CA THR A 124 -2.65 -8.34 1.22
C THR A 124 -3.29 -7.75 -0.04
N VAL A 125 -2.67 -7.99 -1.20
CA VAL A 125 -3.27 -7.61 -2.48
C VAL A 125 -4.49 -8.50 -2.75
N PRO A 126 -5.69 -7.94 -2.96
CA PRO A 126 -6.90 -8.71 -3.21
C PRO A 126 -6.75 -9.68 -4.38
N GLU A 127 -7.35 -10.86 -4.29
CA GLU A 127 -7.46 -11.80 -5.41
C GLU A 127 -8.39 -11.21 -6.50
N ALA A 128 -8.13 -11.55 -7.75
CA ALA A 128 -8.98 -11.13 -8.85
C ALA A 128 -10.39 -11.78 -8.69
N GLY A 129 -11.36 -10.99 -8.28
CA GLY A 129 -12.73 -11.44 -7.98
C GLY A 129 -13.21 -11.08 -6.57
N ASP A 130 -12.35 -10.57 -5.70
CA ASP A 130 -12.70 -10.11 -4.35
C ASP A 130 -12.97 -8.58 -4.30
N GLU A 131 -13.21 -7.98 -5.44
CA GLU A 131 -13.74 -6.61 -5.51
C GLU A 131 -15.18 -6.63 -4.98
N ARG A 132 -15.32 -6.48 -3.67
CA ARG A 132 -16.60 -6.14 -3.06
C ARG A 132 -16.96 -4.75 -3.55
N ASP A 133 -18.00 -4.68 -4.36
CA ASP A 133 -18.63 -3.41 -4.71
C ASP A 133 -18.83 -2.57 -3.44
N ALA A 134 -18.51 -1.29 -3.50
CA ALA A 134 -18.68 -0.32 -2.41
C ALA A 134 -20.13 -0.23 -1.87
N THR A 135 -21.06 -1.00 -2.42
CA THR A 135 -22.46 -1.13 -2.01
C THR A 135 -22.77 -2.45 -1.28
N GLY A 136 -21.79 -3.35 -1.07
CA GLY A 136 -21.98 -4.57 -0.27
C GLY A 136 -22.81 -5.68 -0.93
N GLU A 137 -23.12 -5.58 -2.22
CA GLU A 137 -23.82 -6.62 -2.97
C GLU A 137 -22.86 -7.34 -3.93
N SER A 138 -22.71 -8.65 -3.73
CA SER A 138 -21.93 -9.51 -4.61
C SER A 138 -22.57 -9.59 -6.00
N VAL A 139 -21.80 -9.28 -7.05
CA VAL A 139 -22.21 -9.27 -8.46
C VAL A 139 -22.54 -10.69 -9.02
N GLU A 140 -22.46 -11.73 -8.22
CA GLU A 140 -22.57 -13.11 -8.70
C GLU A 140 -24.00 -13.65 -8.85
N GLN A 141 -25.06 -12.83 -8.69
CA GLN A 141 -26.44 -13.31 -8.72
C GLN A 141 -27.30 -12.80 -9.89
N LYS A 142 -26.72 -12.26 -10.98
CA LYS A 142 -27.50 -11.76 -12.13
C LYS A 142 -27.31 -12.52 -13.44
N ALA A 143 -26.88 -13.76 -13.40
CA ALA A 143 -26.73 -14.58 -14.60
C ALA A 143 -27.41 -15.96 -14.47
N ALA A 144 -28.66 -16.02 -14.01
CA ALA A 144 -29.50 -17.20 -14.17
C ALA A 144 -30.98 -16.86 -14.03
N ALA A 145 -31.57 -16.36 -15.10
CA ALA A 145 -33.00 -16.49 -15.28
C ALA A 145 -33.23 -17.35 -16.54
N PRO A 146 -33.83 -18.54 -16.44
CA PRO A 146 -34.12 -19.36 -17.60
C PRO A 146 -35.27 -18.74 -18.36
N GLY A 147 -35.05 -18.53 -19.66
CA GLY A 147 -36.10 -18.18 -20.58
C GLY A 147 -37.10 -19.32 -20.69
N ASP A 148 -38.32 -19.05 -20.32
CA ASP A 148 -39.45 -19.95 -20.52
C ASP A 148 -39.84 -19.87 -21.99
N ALA A 149 -39.72 -20.99 -22.70
CA ALA A 149 -40.22 -21.20 -24.04
C ALA A 149 -41.62 -21.77 -23.92
N ALA A 150 -42.62 -21.00 -24.22
CA ALA A 150 -43.95 -21.50 -24.45
C ALA A 150 -44.18 -21.62 -25.95
N ALA A 151 -44.51 -22.83 -26.35
CA ALA A 151 -45.01 -23.23 -27.65
C ALA A 151 -46.43 -22.67 -27.88
N ASP A 152 -46.73 -22.29 -29.10
CA ASP A 152 -47.84 -22.85 -29.90
C ASP A 152 -47.69 -22.40 -31.36
#